data_1617be1362fe350f2c765bf1975beeb8
#
_entry.id   1617be1362fe350f2c765bf1975beeb8
#
_cell.length_a   1.000
_cell.length_b   1.000
_cell.length_c   1.000
_cell.angle_alpha   90.00
_cell.angle_beta   90.00
_cell.angle_gamma   90.00
#
_symmetry.space_group_name_H-M   'P 1'
#
loop_
_entity.id
_entity.type
_entity.pdbx_description
1 polymer ?
#
loop_
_entity_poly.entity_id
_entity_poly.type
_entity_poly.pdbx_seq_one_letter_code
_entity_poly.pdbx_strand_id
1 'polypeptide(L)'
;MNLMKQRMIYLMLALLATSCSSTSEQPASSAGTAETVAQSDADSTQTPEVDGVSGATNVANPPSFNGVIVMPPQNHVTVTLSMGGSVQDIRILPGEYVRKGEIILTLANPAFIELQQAYLDAAAQTEYLAKEYDRQQKLVSGESASLKRMQQSKADYLSMKSRMEAAAAQLILLGTDTATLNQKGIRTYLEVRAPRNGYVTNMDINAGKYYAAGEPVCDVIDKSTPMLQLTAYEKDLDKLLPGSCFTFKVNGMPDSTFSAELISVDQMVDNMNRSIKVYARITQACPNFRPGMYVSAQITDKKH
;
A
#
# COMPACT_ATOMS: atom_id res chain seq x y z
N MET A 1 -2.29 -41.75 31.37
CA MET A 1 -2.78 -40.42 31.82
C MET A 1 -3.32 -39.57 30.65
N ASN A 2 -3.80 -40.23 29.58
CA ASN A 2 -4.28 -39.51 28.36
C ASN A 2 -5.72 -39.87 27.96
N LEU A 3 -6.41 -40.78 28.68
CA LEU A 3 -7.79 -41.15 28.35
C LEU A 3 -8.87 -40.35 29.12
N MET A 4 -8.50 -39.62 30.18
CA MET A 4 -9.46 -38.80 30.94
C MET A 4 -9.63 -37.39 30.44
N LYS A 5 -8.70 -36.84 29.64
CA LYS A 5 -8.83 -35.49 29.02
C LYS A 5 -9.70 -35.50 27.77
N GLN A 6 -9.87 -36.61 27.09
CA GLN A 6 -10.68 -36.69 25.86
C GLN A 6 -12.19 -36.81 26.11
N ARG A 7 -12.59 -37.24 27.30
CA ARG A 7 -14.02 -37.36 27.67
C ARG A 7 -14.66 -36.06 28.17
N MET A 8 -13.88 -35.08 28.55
CA MET A 8 -14.38 -33.78 29.03
C MET A 8 -14.69 -32.78 27.90
N ILE A 9 -14.16 -33.00 26.70
CA ILE A 9 -14.40 -32.13 25.53
C ILE A 9 -15.72 -32.48 24.82
N TYR A 10 -16.21 -33.72 24.93
CA TYR A 10 -17.49 -34.14 24.30
C TYR A 10 -18.73 -33.81 25.13
N LEU A 11 -18.60 -33.40 26.39
CA LEU A 11 -19.76 -33.09 27.26
C LEU A 11 -20.16 -31.60 27.24
N MET A 12 -19.38 -30.72 26.58
CA MET A 12 -19.66 -29.28 26.47
C MET A 12 -20.31 -28.87 25.13
N LEU A 13 -20.51 -29.82 24.18
CA LEU A 13 -21.07 -29.53 22.86
C LEU A 13 -22.52 -29.95 22.62
N ALA A 14 -23.25 -30.30 23.69
CA ALA A 14 -24.62 -30.86 23.59
C ALA A 14 -25.70 -30.04 24.30
N LEU A 15 -25.53 -28.75 24.50
CA LEU A 15 -26.52 -27.93 25.21
C LEU A 15 -26.69 -26.55 24.60
N LEU A 16 -27.14 -26.46 23.33
CA LEU A 16 -27.69 -25.22 22.76
C LEU A 16 -28.46 -25.55 21.46
N ALA A 17 -29.57 -26.25 21.59
CA ALA A 17 -30.59 -26.33 20.56
C ALA A 17 -31.95 -26.59 21.22
N THR A 18 -32.67 -25.52 21.58
CA THR A 18 -34.13 -25.48 21.65
C THR A 18 -34.58 -24.06 21.96
N SER A 19 -35.40 -23.54 21.11
CA SER A 19 -36.62 -22.75 21.28
C SER A 19 -36.77 -21.78 20.11
N CYS A 20 -37.52 -22.11 19.08
CA CYS A 20 -38.98 -22.06 18.83
C CYS A 20 -39.60 -20.68 19.07
N SER A 21 -39.92 -20.06 17.92
CA SER A 21 -41.30 -19.77 17.43
C SER A 21 -42.12 -18.70 18.14
N SER A 22 -42.70 -17.97 17.28
CA SER A 22 -44.04 -17.34 17.20
C SER A 22 -43.90 -15.80 17.01
N THR A 23 -44.51 -15.32 16.05
CA THR A 23 -45.86 -15.06 15.62
C THR A 23 -46.01 -13.59 15.24
N SER A 24 -46.35 -13.38 14.00
CA SER A 24 -47.26 -12.43 13.40
C SER A 24 -47.78 -11.26 14.25
N GLU A 25 -47.74 -10.07 13.72
CA GLU A 25 -48.97 -9.28 13.56
C GLU A 25 -48.69 -8.07 12.65
N GLN A 26 -49.48 -8.06 11.58
CA GLN A 26 -49.74 -6.90 10.74
C GLN A 26 -51.07 -6.35 11.26
N PRO A 27 -51.34 -5.06 11.21
CA PRO A 27 -52.64 -4.62 10.78
C PRO A 27 -52.60 -3.68 9.59
N ALA A 28 -53.57 -3.94 8.78
CA ALA A 28 -53.95 -3.26 7.56
C ALA A 28 -54.79 -1.99 7.85
N SER A 29 -54.89 -1.23 6.76
CA SER A 29 -56.09 -0.49 6.34
C SER A 29 -56.25 0.98 6.71
N SER A 30 -56.27 1.81 5.69
CA SER A 30 -57.46 2.56 5.18
C SER A 30 -56.96 3.43 4.00
N ALA A 31 -57.38 3.26 2.82
CA ALA A 31 -58.63 3.50 2.11
C ALA A 31 -59.04 5.00 2.00
N GLY A 32 -59.17 5.40 0.77
CA GLY A 32 -59.93 6.58 0.34
C GLY A 32 -59.04 7.62 -0.39
N THR A 33 -59.32 8.13 -1.54
CA THR A 33 -60.49 8.14 -2.40
C THR A 33 -60.03 8.65 -3.77
N ALA A 34 -60.59 8.09 -4.81
CA ALA A 34 -60.47 8.55 -6.18
C ALA A 34 -61.29 9.85 -6.38
N GLU A 35 -60.79 10.73 -7.23
CA GLU A 35 -61.67 11.56 -8.04
C GLU A 35 -61.08 11.83 -9.42
N THR A 36 -61.88 11.56 -10.37
CA THR A 36 -61.85 11.59 -11.82
C THR A 36 -62.22 12.97 -12.35
N VAL A 37 -61.98 13.13 -13.68
CA VAL A 37 -62.63 14.12 -14.60
C VAL A 37 -61.75 15.38 -14.85
N ALA A 38 -61.50 15.84 -16.06
CA ALA A 38 -62.14 15.67 -17.37
C ALA A 38 -61.16 16.03 -18.50
N GLN A 39 -61.45 15.46 -19.65
CA GLN A 39 -61.04 15.91 -20.98
C GLN A 39 -61.59 17.31 -21.34
N SER A 40 -60.82 18.05 -22.14
CA SER A 40 -61.43 18.86 -23.20
C SER A 40 -60.44 18.99 -24.36
N ASP A 41 -61.03 18.71 -25.50
CA ASP A 41 -60.50 18.71 -26.85
C ASP A 41 -60.33 20.10 -27.44
N ALA A 42 -59.73 20.07 -28.62
CA ALA A 42 -59.83 20.95 -29.77
C ALA A 42 -58.83 22.13 -29.84
N ASP A 43 -58.15 22.32 -30.86
CA ASP A 43 -58.24 22.27 -32.31
C ASP A 43 -57.32 23.36 -32.91
N SER A 44 -56.88 23.08 -34.11
CA SER A 44 -56.55 24.03 -35.21
C SER A 44 -55.18 24.70 -35.26
N THR A 45 -54.33 24.14 -36.15
CA THR A 45 -53.90 24.79 -37.43
C THR A 45 -53.06 26.07 -37.34
N GLN A 46 -51.81 25.99 -37.69
CA GLN A 46 -51.24 26.62 -38.92
C GLN A 46 -49.74 26.55 -38.91
N THR A 47 -49.16 25.86 -39.90
CA THR A 47 -47.81 26.09 -40.41
C THR A 47 -47.71 27.49 -41.03
N PRO A 48 -46.50 28.08 -40.96
CA PRO A 48 -45.83 28.37 -42.21
C PRO A 48 -44.39 27.91 -42.21
N GLU A 49 -44.00 27.22 -43.28
CA GLU A 49 -42.64 27.06 -43.73
C GLU A 49 -41.96 28.41 -43.84
N VAL A 50 -40.76 28.50 -43.27
CA VAL A 50 -39.74 29.44 -43.72
C VAL A 50 -38.41 28.68 -43.76
N ASP A 51 -37.99 28.46 -44.99
CA ASP A 51 -36.61 28.10 -45.31
C ASP A 51 -35.65 29.03 -44.62
N GLY A 52 -34.78 28.44 -43.79
CA GLY A 52 -33.64 29.08 -43.20
C GLY A 52 -32.51 28.04 -43.08
N VAL A 53 -31.79 27.83 -44.16
CA VAL A 53 -30.52 27.14 -44.17
C VAL A 53 -29.59 27.86 -43.18
N SER A 54 -29.55 27.39 -41.96
CA SER A 54 -28.50 27.74 -41.04
C SER A 54 -27.65 26.48 -40.83
N GLY A 55 -26.57 26.44 -41.57
CA GLY A 55 -25.51 25.47 -41.38
C GLY A 55 -24.93 25.61 -39.96
N ALA A 56 -25.59 25.02 -38.99
CA ALA A 56 -24.97 24.75 -37.72
C ALA A 56 -23.92 23.69 -37.96
N THR A 57 -22.70 24.10 -38.21
CA THR A 57 -21.57 23.26 -38.01
C THR A 57 -21.66 22.76 -36.57
N ASN A 58 -22.11 21.52 -36.41
CA ASN A 58 -21.92 20.80 -35.16
C ASN A 58 -20.40 20.72 -34.91
N VAL A 59 -19.88 21.73 -34.24
CA VAL A 59 -18.58 21.65 -33.60
C VAL A 59 -18.77 20.60 -32.50
N ALA A 60 -18.52 19.35 -32.87
CA ALA A 60 -18.54 18.27 -31.89
C ALA A 60 -17.58 18.68 -30.78
N ASN A 61 -18.12 18.99 -29.59
CA ASN A 61 -17.28 19.26 -28.44
C ASN A 61 -16.34 18.08 -28.26
N PRO A 62 -15.04 18.33 -28.10
CA PRO A 62 -14.09 17.24 -27.92
C PRO A 62 -14.52 16.38 -26.72
N PRO A 63 -14.37 15.06 -26.80
CA PRO A 63 -14.78 14.16 -25.72
C PRO A 63 -14.11 14.56 -24.41
N SER A 64 -14.94 14.70 -23.38
CA SER A 64 -14.50 15.07 -22.03
C SER A 64 -14.42 13.81 -21.16
N PHE A 65 -13.32 13.65 -20.47
CA PHE A 65 -13.02 12.53 -19.57
C PHE A 65 -12.87 13.05 -18.15
N ASN A 66 -13.58 12.45 -17.22
CA ASN A 66 -13.40 12.73 -15.80
C ASN A 66 -12.40 11.76 -15.21
N GLY A 67 -11.71 12.20 -14.17
CA GLY A 67 -10.74 11.35 -13.50
C GLY A 67 -10.18 11.98 -12.24
N VAL A 68 -9.06 11.43 -11.79
CA VAL A 68 -8.37 11.87 -10.59
C VAL A 68 -6.87 11.91 -10.81
N ILE A 69 -6.19 12.76 -10.06
CA ILE A 69 -4.72 12.72 -9.96
C ILE A 69 -4.34 11.53 -9.09
N VAL A 70 -3.45 10.70 -9.61
CA VAL A 70 -2.89 9.55 -8.88
C VAL A 70 -1.36 9.63 -8.85
N MET A 71 -0.76 8.91 -7.93
CA MET A 71 0.68 8.69 -7.96
C MET A 71 0.95 7.29 -8.55
N PRO A 72 2.01 7.15 -9.38
CA PRO A 72 2.44 5.84 -9.82
C PRO A 72 2.67 4.91 -8.63
N PRO A 73 2.39 3.60 -8.75
CA PRO A 73 2.60 2.63 -7.66
C PRO A 73 4.04 2.66 -7.10
N GLN A 74 5.03 2.96 -7.96
CA GLN A 74 6.43 3.08 -7.55
C GLN A 74 6.68 4.26 -6.60
N ASN A 75 5.80 5.26 -6.60
CA ASN A 75 5.91 6.48 -5.80
C ASN A 75 5.03 6.46 -4.54
N HIS A 76 4.35 5.35 -4.29
CA HIS A 76 3.54 5.13 -3.10
C HIS A 76 4.09 3.90 -2.38
N VAL A 77 4.57 4.07 -1.17
CA VAL A 77 5.13 2.98 -0.35
C VAL A 77 4.45 2.98 1.01
N THR A 78 3.84 1.85 1.33
CA THR A 78 3.32 1.60 2.68
C THR A 78 4.45 1.12 3.58
N VAL A 79 4.65 1.80 4.69
CA VAL A 79 5.61 1.42 5.73
C VAL A 79 4.91 0.44 6.67
N THR A 80 5.39 -0.80 6.70
CA THR A 80 4.88 -1.85 7.59
C THR A 80 5.93 -2.21 8.64
N LEU A 81 5.49 -2.72 9.77
CA LEU A 81 6.36 -3.17 10.84
C LEU A 81 6.98 -4.54 10.49
N SER A 82 8.30 -4.60 10.36
CA SER A 82 9.01 -5.87 10.18
C SER A 82 9.03 -6.72 11.46
N MET A 83 8.90 -6.09 12.63
CA MET A 83 8.78 -6.71 13.94
C MET A 83 7.73 -5.95 14.74
N GLY A 84 6.83 -6.65 15.44
CA GLY A 84 5.86 -6.02 16.34
C GLY A 84 6.52 -5.36 17.54
N GLY A 85 5.75 -4.54 18.25
CA GLY A 85 6.23 -3.87 19.45
C GLY A 85 5.32 -2.75 19.92
N SER A 86 5.60 -2.22 21.11
CA SER A 86 4.91 -1.06 21.64
C SER A 86 5.57 0.22 21.11
N VAL A 87 4.76 1.12 20.54
CA VAL A 87 5.24 2.43 20.07
C VAL A 87 5.70 3.27 21.26
N GLN A 88 6.96 3.69 21.25
CA GLN A 88 7.54 4.53 22.31
C GLN A 88 7.47 6.01 21.96
N ASP A 89 7.87 6.35 20.75
CA ASP A 89 7.95 7.74 20.31
C ASP A 89 7.57 7.83 18.83
N ILE A 90 6.82 8.87 18.48
CA ILE A 90 6.40 9.21 17.11
C ILE A 90 7.04 10.55 16.78
N ARG A 91 7.91 10.60 15.77
CA ARG A 91 8.72 11.78 15.46
C ARG A 91 8.19 12.62 14.31
N ILE A 92 7.31 12.04 13.51
CA ILE A 92 6.82 12.65 12.26
C ILE A 92 5.30 12.77 12.35
N LEU A 93 4.76 13.89 11.88
CA LEU A 93 3.33 14.13 11.80
C LEU A 93 2.78 13.79 10.40
N PRO A 94 1.50 13.40 10.29
CA PRO A 94 0.84 13.28 8.99
C PRO A 94 0.94 14.57 8.19
N GLY A 95 1.34 14.46 6.92
CA GLY A 95 1.55 15.60 6.03
C GLY A 95 2.98 16.13 5.99
N GLU A 96 3.86 15.74 6.91
CA GLU A 96 5.26 16.14 6.88
C GLU A 96 6.06 15.42 5.79
N TYR A 97 7.10 16.08 5.33
CA TYR A 97 8.04 15.54 4.37
C TYR A 97 9.17 14.82 5.08
N VAL A 98 9.44 13.59 4.69
CA VAL A 98 10.53 12.77 5.23
C VAL A 98 11.55 12.43 4.16
N ARG A 99 12.81 12.30 4.59
CA ARG A 99 13.91 11.81 3.76
C ARG A 99 14.09 10.31 3.97
N LYS A 100 14.59 9.63 2.94
CA LYS A 100 14.98 8.22 3.06
C LYS A 100 15.92 8.00 4.24
N GLY A 101 15.58 7.04 5.11
CA GLY A 101 16.34 6.71 6.32
C GLY A 101 15.98 7.55 7.54
N GLU A 102 15.14 8.56 7.42
CA GLU A 102 14.64 9.35 8.55
C GLU A 102 13.74 8.52 9.47
N ILE A 103 13.84 8.71 10.78
CA ILE A 103 13.11 7.92 11.76
C ILE A 103 11.68 8.44 11.85
N ILE A 104 10.70 7.58 11.56
CA ILE A 104 9.27 7.87 11.69
C ILE A 104 8.83 7.66 13.13
N LEU A 105 9.17 6.51 13.70
CA LEU A 105 8.83 6.14 15.07
C LEU A 105 9.85 5.16 15.65
N THR A 106 9.75 4.92 16.96
CA THR A 106 10.52 3.90 17.67
C THR A 106 9.61 2.91 18.35
N LEU A 107 10.02 1.63 18.34
CA LEU A 107 9.30 0.52 18.96
C LEU A 107 10.14 -0.11 20.08
N ALA A 108 9.50 -0.47 21.17
CA ALA A 108 10.07 -1.36 22.18
C ALA A 108 9.61 -2.79 21.95
N ASN A 109 10.57 -3.70 21.85
CA ASN A 109 10.29 -5.14 21.80
C ASN A 109 11.45 -5.91 22.46
N PRO A 110 11.18 -6.73 23.50
CA PRO A 110 12.21 -7.56 24.13
C PRO A 110 12.92 -8.51 23.18
N ALA A 111 12.20 -9.09 22.21
CA ALA A 111 12.79 -10.00 21.21
C ALA A 111 13.84 -9.30 20.32
N PHE A 112 13.75 -7.97 20.13
CA PHE A 112 14.78 -7.22 19.45
C PHE A 112 16.09 -7.17 20.25
N ILE A 113 16.00 -7.07 21.58
CA ILE A 113 17.17 -7.11 22.47
C ILE A 113 17.79 -8.50 22.46
N GLU A 114 16.96 -9.55 22.56
CA GLU A 114 17.41 -10.95 22.51
C GLU A 114 18.13 -11.28 21.19
N LEU A 115 17.61 -10.79 20.06
CA LEU A 115 18.24 -10.99 18.75
C LEU A 115 19.62 -10.32 18.67
N GLN A 116 19.77 -9.11 19.23
CA GLN A 116 21.07 -8.43 19.29
C GLN A 116 22.06 -9.18 20.17
N GLN A 117 21.60 -9.68 21.34
CA GLN A 117 22.42 -10.52 22.21
C GLN A 117 22.85 -11.81 21.50
N ALA A 118 21.92 -12.52 20.85
CA ALA A 118 22.24 -13.75 20.12
C ALA A 118 23.30 -13.54 19.02
N TYR A 119 23.26 -12.39 18.33
CA TYR A 119 24.29 -12.03 17.36
C TYR A 119 25.65 -11.80 18.03
N LEU A 120 25.71 -11.02 19.12
CA LEU A 120 26.96 -10.70 19.81
C LEU A 120 27.61 -11.96 20.40
N ASP A 121 26.82 -12.84 21.02
CA ASP A 121 27.28 -14.12 21.56
C ASP A 121 27.82 -15.02 20.43
N ALA A 122 27.08 -15.15 19.32
CA ALA A 122 27.53 -15.95 18.19
C ALA A 122 28.78 -15.36 17.52
N ALA A 123 28.93 -14.04 17.46
CA ALA A 123 30.11 -13.37 16.92
C ALA A 123 31.35 -13.64 17.77
N ALA A 124 31.23 -13.49 19.09
CA ALA A 124 32.36 -13.78 20.04
C ALA A 124 32.78 -15.26 19.96
N GLN A 125 31.79 -16.17 19.93
CA GLN A 125 32.08 -17.59 19.80
C GLN A 125 32.69 -17.96 18.46
N THR A 126 32.25 -17.35 17.38
CA THR A 126 32.80 -17.57 16.03
C THR A 126 34.28 -17.16 15.98
N GLU A 127 34.63 -16.02 16.59
CA GLU A 127 36.02 -15.56 16.66
C GLU A 127 36.88 -16.55 17.42
N TYR A 128 36.44 -17.04 18.58
CA TYR A 128 37.15 -18.03 19.37
C TYR A 128 37.36 -19.35 18.59
N LEU A 129 36.28 -19.89 18.01
CA LEU A 129 36.32 -21.16 17.27
C LEU A 129 37.13 -21.04 15.97
N ALA A 130 37.17 -19.88 15.35
CA ALA A 130 38.04 -19.63 14.19
C ALA A 130 39.54 -19.79 14.57
N LYS A 131 39.95 -19.19 15.71
CA LYS A 131 41.30 -19.29 16.24
C LYS A 131 41.63 -20.72 16.67
N GLU A 132 40.66 -21.43 17.24
CA GLU A 132 40.83 -22.85 17.62
C GLU A 132 41.00 -23.73 16.38
N TYR A 133 40.19 -23.57 15.36
CA TYR A 133 40.30 -24.29 14.09
C TYR A 133 41.68 -24.05 13.43
N ASP A 134 42.12 -22.79 13.33
CA ASP A 134 43.44 -22.44 12.80
C ASP A 134 44.57 -23.11 13.59
N ARG A 135 44.47 -23.12 14.92
CA ARG A 135 45.45 -23.82 15.79
C ARG A 135 45.46 -25.32 15.52
N GLN A 136 44.31 -25.98 15.45
CA GLN A 136 44.22 -27.41 15.16
C GLN A 136 44.75 -27.75 13.76
N GLN A 137 44.51 -26.89 12.77
CA GLN A 137 45.01 -27.05 11.42
C GLN A 137 46.56 -27.02 11.37
N LYS A 138 47.17 -26.09 12.10
CA LYS A 138 48.65 -26.00 12.23
C LYS A 138 49.25 -27.20 12.95
N LEU A 139 48.58 -27.74 13.98
CA LEU A 139 49.04 -28.93 14.71
C LEU A 139 48.96 -30.20 13.85
N VAL A 140 47.95 -30.36 13.02
CA VAL A 140 47.83 -31.50 12.09
C VAL A 140 48.93 -31.45 11.03
N SER A 141 49.26 -30.27 10.48
CA SER A 141 50.36 -30.12 9.50
C SER A 141 51.73 -30.42 10.10
N GLY A 142 51.90 -30.31 11.43
CA GLY A 142 53.08 -30.68 12.17
C GLY A 142 53.09 -32.11 12.75
N GLU A 143 52.20 -33.00 12.31
CA GLU A 143 52.00 -34.39 12.78
C GLU A 143 51.72 -34.53 14.28
N SER A 144 51.33 -33.44 14.95
CA SER A 144 51.15 -33.38 16.40
C SER A 144 49.70 -33.47 16.88
N ALA A 145 48.72 -33.57 15.95
CA ALA A 145 47.31 -33.63 16.30
C ALA A 145 46.49 -34.60 15.45
N SER A 146 45.35 -35.03 15.99
CA SER A 146 44.43 -35.94 15.30
C SER A 146 43.59 -35.20 14.27
N LEU A 147 43.49 -35.70 13.03
CA LEU A 147 42.61 -35.22 11.96
C LEU A 147 41.17 -35.11 12.43
N LYS A 148 40.70 -36.02 13.30
CA LYS A 148 39.36 -36.00 13.88
C LYS A 148 39.09 -34.71 14.67
N ARG A 149 40.07 -34.24 15.48
CA ARG A 149 39.92 -33.00 16.26
C ARG A 149 39.84 -31.76 15.35
N MET A 150 40.66 -31.71 14.31
CA MET A 150 40.63 -30.64 13.33
C MET A 150 39.27 -30.59 12.59
N GLN A 151 38.74 -31.76 12.18
CA GLN A 151 37.43 -31.85 11.56
C GLN A 151 36.29 -31.39 12.50
N GLN A 152 36.39 -31.79 13.82
CA GLN A 152 35.42 -31.34 14.82
C GLN A 152 35.48 -29.83 15.01
N SER A 153 36.65 -29.24 15.22
CA SER A 153 36.79 -27.78 15.40
C SER A 153 36.33 -26.99 14.18
N LYS A 154 36.54 -27.54 12.96
CA LYS A 154 35.98 -26.97 11.73
C LYS A 154 34.46 -26.98 11.72
N ALA A 155 33.84 -28.10 12.11
CA ALA A 155 32.40 -28.22 12.15
C ALA A 155 31.76 -27.24 13.16
N ASP A 156 32.37 -27.12 14.36
CA ASP A 156 31.95 -26.22 15.41
C ASP A 156 32.06 -24.75 14.97
N TYR A 157 33.17 -24.37 14.33
CA TYR A 157 33.38 -23.05 13.74
C TYR A 157 32.31 -22.73 12.69
N LEU A 158 32.06 -23.62 11.71
CA LEU A 158 31.10 -23.41 10.65
C LEU A 158 29.66 -23.33 11.17
N SER A 159 29.31 -24.13 12.18
CA SER A 159 27.99 -24.09 12.82
C SER A 159 27.75 -22.75 13.51
N MET A 160 28.74 -22.25 14.27
CA MET A 160 28.60 -20.98 14.97
C MET A 160 28.60 -19.78 13.99
N LYS A 161 29.44 -19.84 12.95
CA LYS A 161 29.46 -18.85 11.88
C LYS A 161 28.09 -18.74 11.20
N SER A 162 27.43 -19.86 10.89
CA SER A 162 26.11 -19.87 10.31
C SER A 162 25.06 -19.23 11.23
N ARG A 163 25.14 -19.45 12.55
CA ARG A 163 24.24 -18.79 13.52
C ARG A 163 24.47 -17.28 13.57
N MET A 164 25.73 -16.86 13.60
CA MET A 164 26.07 -15.41 13.54
C MET A 164 25.54 -14.76 12.28
N GLU A 165 25.75 -15.39 11.11
CA GLU A 165 25.28 -14.87 9.83
C GLU A 165 23.75 -14.79 9.75
N ALA A 166 23.03 -15.78 10.29
CA ALA A 166 21.58 -15.77 10.36
C ALA A 166 21.05 -14.64 11.25
N ALA A 167 21.63 -14.46 12.44
CA ALA A 167 21.27 -13.36 13.34
C ALA A 167 21.60 -11.99 12.73
N ALA A 168 22.75 -11.87 12.05
CA ALA A 168 23.14 -10.65 11.32
C ALA A 168 22.13 -10.32 10.22
N ALA A 169 21.71 -11.31 9.42
CA ALA A 169 20.72 -11.11 8.36
C ALA A 169 19.37 -10.61 8.92
N GLN A 170 18.91 -11.16 10.05
CA GLN A 170 17.69 -10.70 10.72
C GLN A 170 17.82 -9.26 11.22
N LEU A 171 18.96 -8.87 11.80
CA LEU A 171 19.22 -7.50 12.25
C LEU A 171 19.24 -6.52 11.08
N ILE A 172 19.83 -6.89 9.95
CA ILE A 172 19.86 -6.07 8.73
C ILE A 172 18.45 -5.86 8.18
N LEU A 173 17.60 -6.89 8.17
CA LEU A 173 16.18 -6.76 7.78
C LEU A 173 15.41 -5.79 8.68
N LEU A 174 15.80 -5.68 9.95
CA LEU A 174 15.25 -4.71 10.90
C LEU A 174 15.91 -3.32 10.80
N GLY A 175 16.79 -3.12 9.82
CA GLY A 175 17.48 -1.85 9.63
C GLY A 175 18.59 -1.56 10.66
N THR A 176 19.05 -2.59 11.36
CA THR A 176 20.14 -2.48 12.35
C THR A 176 21.45 -2.94 11.73
N ASP A 177 22.43 -2.04 11.68
CA ASP A 177 23.78 -2.34 11.22
C ASP A 177 24.59 -3.04 12.33
N THR A 178 25.13 -4.21 12.01
CA THR A 178 25.92 -5.02 12.93
C THR A 178 27.25 -4.36 13.33
N ALA A 179 27.85 -3.54 12.46
CA ALA A 179 29.06 -2.79 12.80
C ALA A 179 28.77 -1.74 13.89
N THR A 180 27.64 -1.05 13.75
CA THR A 180 27.17 -0.10 14.77
C THR A 180 26.83 -0.79 16.10
N LEU A 181 26.24 -1.99 16.04
CA LEU A 181 25.93 -2.79 17.24
C LEU A 181 27.22 -3.19 18.00
N ASN A 182 28.23 -3.64 17.28
CA ASN A 182 29.54 -4.00 17.89
C ASN A 182 30.24 -2.80 18.56
N GLN A 183 30.06 -1.59 18.04
CA GLN A 183 30.68 -0.38 18.58
C GLN A 183 29.89 0.29 19.72
N LYS A 184 28.57 0.38 19.57
CA LYS A 184 27.70 1.13 20.49
C LYS A 184 26.93 0.28 21.48
N GLY A 185 26.98 -1.05 21.33
CA GLY A 185 26.22 -1.98 22.17
C GLY A 185 24.75 -2.12 21.81
N ILE A 186 24.03 -2.83 22.66
CA ILE A 186 22.63 -3.20 22.48
C ILE A 186 21.73 -1.95 22.54
N ARG A 187 20.82 -1.81 21.59
CA ARG A 187 19.79 -0.77 21.54
C ARG A 187 18.49 -1.29 22.14
N THR A 188 17.85 -0.46 22.95
CA THR A 188 16.55 -0.77 23.58
C THR A 188 15.38 -0.64 22.64
N TYR A 189 15.49 0.21 21.60
CA TYR A 189 14.40 0.54 20.70
C TYR A 189 14.76 0.22 19.24
N LEU A 190 13.79 -0.35 18.53
CA LEU A 190 13.83 -0.54 17.09
C LEU A 190 13.35 0.73 16.41
N GLU A 191 14.12 1.25 15.47
CA GLU A 191 13.78 2.45 14.69
C GLU A 191 13.08 2.05 13.39
N VAL A 192 11.86 2.54 13.20
CA VAL A 192 11.14 2.43 11.92
C VAL A 192 11.48 3.65 11.08
N ARG A 193 12.06 3.41 9.92
CA ARG A 193 12.61 4.46 9.06
C ARG A 193 11.88 4.56 7.74
N ALA A 194 11.84 5.78 7.18
CA ALA A 194 11.28 6.03 5.87
C ALA A 194 12.09 5.29 4.77
N PRO A 195 11.45 4.46 3.93
CA PRO A 195 12.14 3.71 2.87
C PRO A 195 12.57 4.59 1.69
N ARG A 196 11.92 5.76 1.55
CA ARG A 196 12.18 6.73 0.49
C ARG A 196 11.83 8.16 0.93
N ASN A 197 12.19 9.14 0.09
CA ASN A 197 11.76 10.52 0.26
C ASN A 197 10.28 10.67 -0.10
N GLY A 198 9.53 11.48 0.66
CA GLY A 198 8.13 11.72 0.35
C GLY A 198 7.36 12.35 1.51
N TYR A 199 6.05 12.48 1.34
CA TYR A 199 5.14 12.99 2.37
C TYR A 199 4.48 11.84 3.09
N VAL A 200 4.44 11.89 4.41
CA VAL A 200 3.78 10.90 5.26
C VAL A 200 2.27 11.13 5.22
N THR A 201 1.51 10.07 4.97
CA THR A 201 0.03 10.08 4.95
C THR A 201 -0.51 8.82 5.61
N ASN A 202 -1.81 8.76 5.87
CA ASN A 202 -2.50 7.58 6.43
C ASN A 202 -1.82 7.01 7.69
N MET A 203 -1.35 7.89 8.57
CA MET A 203 -0.71 7.50 9.82
C MET A 203 -1.76 7.32 10.90
N ASP A 204 -2.09 6.07 11.22
CA ASP A 204 -3.06 5.70 12.27
C ASP A 204 -2.36 4.91 13.38
N ILE A 205 -1.48 5.59 14.11
CA ILE A 205 -0.72 5.01 15.21
C ILE A 205 -0.75 5.88 16.45
N ASN A 206 -0.74 5.21 17.60
CA ASN A 206 -0.77 5.85 18.93
C ASN A 206 0.45 5.43 19.75
N ALA A 207 1.08 6.39 20.42
CA ALA A 207 2.14 6.09 21.38
C ALA A 207 1.61 5.20 22.51
N GLY A 208 2.41 4.25 22.96
CA GLY A 208 2.06 3.29 24.01
C GLY A 208 1.26 2.07 23.52
N LYS A 209 0.65 2.09 22.34
CA LYS A 209 -0.09 0.95 21.79
C LYS A 209 0.88 -0.09 21.19
N TYR A 210 0.54 -1.36 21.35
CA TYR A 210 1.24 -2.46 20.70
C TYR A 210 0.68 -2.70 19.30
N TYR A 211 1.57 -2.88 18.33
CA TYR A 211 1.26 -3.23 16.95
C TYR A 211 1.99 -4.52 16.57
N ALA A 212 1.33 -5.38 15.80
CA ALA A 212 1.91 -6.65 15.36
C ALA A 212 2.85 -6.47 14.16
N ALA A 213 3.69 -7.46 13.90
CA ALA A 213 4.48 -7.51 12.68
C ALA A 213 3.55 -7.61 11.46
N GLY A 214 3.87 -6.87 10.39
CA GLY A 214 3.06 -6.78 9.18
C GLY A 214 1.99 -5.68 9.21
N GLU A 215 1.69 -5.08 10.36
CA GLU A 215 0.74 -3.96 10.42
C GLU A 215 1.30 -2.71 9.72
N PRO A 216 0.47 -2.00 8.92
CA PRO A 216 0.86 -0.74 8.30
C PRO A 216 0.94 0.38 9.35
N VAL A 217 1.94 1.22 9.21
CA VAL A 217 2.20 2.37 10.08
C VAL A 217 1.74 3.66 9.41
N CYS A 218 2.16 3.86 8.19
CA CYS A 218 1.85 5.02 7.38
C CYS A 218 2.17 4.74 5.91
N ASP A 219 1.75 5.64 5.05
CA ASP A 219 2.17 5.67 3.66
C ASP A 219 3.16 6.82 3.43
N VAL A 220 4.16 6.59 2.58
CA VAL A 220 5.09 7.63 2.11
C VAL A 220 4.86 7.83 0.62
N ILE A 221 4.43 9.03 0.24
CA ILE A 221 4.06 9.40 -1.13
C ILE A 221 5.06 10.40 -1.68
N ASP A 222 5.70 10.03 -2.79
CA ASP A 222 6.52 10.93 -3.58
C ASP A 222 5.66 11.60 -4.67
N LYS A 223 5.50 12.93 -4.57
CA LYS A 223 4.68 13.73 -5.48
C LYS A 223 5.44 14.24 -6.71
N SER A 224 6.65 13.75 -6.97
CA SER A 224 7.49 14.25 -8.05
C SER A 224 6.94 13.99 -9.45
N THR A 225 6.22 12.87 -9.63
CA THR A 225 5.69 12.44 -10.93
C THR A 225 4.21 12.07 -10.84
N PRO A 226 3.30 13.04 -10.67
CA PRO A 226 1.87 12.79 -10.65
C PRO A 226 1.39 12.33 -12.02
N MET A 227 0.33 11.51 -12.04
CA MET A 227 -0.32 11.00 -13.23
C MET A 227 -1.82 11.28 -13.16
N LEU A 228 -2.48 11.31 -14.32
CA LEU A 228 -3.92 11.27 -14.43
C LEU A 228 -4.38 9.82 -14.55
N GLN A 229 -5.39 9.47 -13.79
CA GLN A 229 -6.23 8.31 -14.04
C GLN A 229 -7.58 8.81 -14.51
N LEU A 230 -7.86 8.68 -15.80
CA LEU A 230 -9.11 9.10 -16.43
C LEU A 230 -10.02 7.90 -16.63
N THR A 231 -11.31 8.15 -16.60
CA THR A 231 -12.34 7.16 -16.91
C THR A 231 -12.84 7.40 -18.33
N ALA A 232 -12.61 6.43 -19.22
CA ALA A 232 -13.10 6.40 -20.59
C ALA A 232 -14.17 5.32 -20.74
N TYR A 233 -14.94 5.39 -21.83
CA TYR A 233 -15.93 4.39 -22.18
C TYR A 233 -15.54 3.67 -23.48
N GLU A 234 -16.05 2.46 -23.69
CA GLU A 234 -15.76 1.63 -24.88
C GLU A 234 -15.89 2.40 -26.21
N LYS A 235 -16.89 3.26 -26.31
CA LYS A 235 -17.15 4.09 -27.52
C LYS A 235 -16.05 5.10 -27.84
N ASP A 236 -15.18 5.42 -26.87
CA ASP A 236 -14.14 6.43 -27.01
C ASP A 236 -12.74 5.82 -27.21
N LEU A 237 -12.62 4.49 -27.21
CA LEU A 237 -11.34 3.77 -27.31
C LEU A 237 -10.59 4.08 -28.59
N ASP A 238 -11.26 4.19 -29.72
CA ASP A 238 -10.65 4.49 -31.01
C ASP A 238 -9.90 5.83 -31.05
N LYS A 239 -10.25 6.74 -30.12
CA LYS A 239 -9.62 8.05 -29.98
C LYS A 239 -8.44 8.06 -29.01
N LEU A 240 -8.28 6.99 -28.23
CA LEU A 240 -7.30 6.89 -27.15
C LEU A 240 -6.05 6.12 -27.61
N LEU A 241 -5.29 6.75 -28.50
CA LEU A 241 -4.03 6.18 -28.97
C LEU A 241 -2.88 6.60 -28.05
N PRO A 242 -1.91 5.71 -27.76
CA PRO A 242 -0.69 6.08 -27.03
C PRO A 242 0.00 7.31 -27.63
N GLY A 243 0.33 8.29 -26.76
CA GLY A 243 0.89 9.58 -27.19
C GLY A 243 -0.14 10.65 -27.52
N SER A 244 -1.46 10.37 -27.40
CA SER A 244 -2.49 11.42 -27.47
C SER A 244 -2.29 12.44 -26.35
N CYS A 245 -2.50 13.72 -26.67
CA CYS A 245 -2.38 14.81 -25.70
C CYS A 245 -3.76 15.12 -25.08
N PHE A 246 -3.74 15.37 -23.78
CA PHE A 246 -4.90 15.86 -23.03
C PHE A 246 -4.62 17.25 -22.50
N THR A 247 -5.64 18.07 -22.53
CA THR A 247 -5.71 19.32 -21.76
C THR A 247 -6.68 19.10 -20.61
N PHE A 248 -6.28 19.39 -19.38
CA PHE A 248 -7.12 19.13 -18.22
C PHE A 248 -7.16 20.31 -17.25
N LYS A 249 -8.27 20.37 -16.50
CA LYS A 249 -8.46 21.29 -15.39
C LYS A 249 -8.66 20.50 -14.11
N VAL A 250 -8.15 21.05 -13.00
CA VAL A 250 -8.32 20.48 -11.65
C VAL A 250 -9.41 21.27 -10.95
N ASN A 251 -10.37 20.59 -10.34
CA ASN A 251 -11.52 21.26 -9.68
C ASN A 251 -11.10 22.28 -8.62
N GLY A 252 -9.96 22.05 -7.94
CA GLY A 252 -9.40 23.00 -6.98
C GLY A 252 -8.63 24.18 -7.57
N MET A 253 -8.44 24.24 -8.92
CA MET A 253 -7.66 25.26 -9.64
C MET A 253 -8.34 25.60 -10.98
N PRO A 254 -9.52 26.22 -10.98
CA PRO A 254 -10.35 26.38 -12.18
C PRO A 254 -9.71 27.26 -13.24
N ASP A 255 -8.86 28.22 -12.84
CA ASP A 255 -8.22 29.17 -13.74
C ASP A 255 -6.96 28.62 -14.42
N SER A 256 -6.50 27.44 -13.99
CA SER A 256 -5.28 26.82 -14.50
C SER A 256 -5.61 25.64 -15.41
N THR A 257 -4.98 25.63 -16.58
CA THR A 257 -5.08 24.54 -17.54
C THR A 257 -3.74 23.85 -17.65
N PHE A 258 -3.74 22.53 -17.57
CA PHE A 258 -2.54 21.71 -17.61
C PHE A 258 -2.59 20.74 -18.77
N SER A 259 -1.44 20.18 -19.13
CA SER A 259 -1.33 19.21 -20.22
C SER A 259 -0.83 17.87 -19.71
N ALA A 260 -1.33 16.80 -20.33
CA ALA A 260 -0.89 15.44 -20.07
C ALA A 260 -0.80 14.64 -21.36
N GLU A 261 0.03 13.62 -21.37
CA GLU A 261 0.24 12.71 -22.48
C GLU A 261 -0.21 11.29 -22.08
N LEU A 262 -0.99 10.64 -22.95
CA LEU A 262 -1.48 9.29 -22.74
C LEU A 262 -0.29 8.31 -22.74
N ILE A 263 -0.20 7.53 -21.65
CA ILE A 263 0.83 6.49 -21.50
C ILE A 263 0.25 5.13 -21.85
N SER A 264 -0.89 4.80 -21.25
CA SER A 264 -1.51 3.47 -21.38
C SER A 264 -3.00 3.52 -21.12
N VAL A 265 -3.68 2.58 -21.73
CA VAL A 265 -5.10 2.26 -21.52
C VAL A 265 -5.16 0.89 -20.87
N ASP A 266 -5.94 0.76 -19.80
CA ASP A 266 -6.16 -0.52 -19.13
C ASP A 266 -6.76 -1.53 -20.11
N GLN A 267 -6.37 -2.77 -20.00
CA GLN A 267 -6.88 -3.85 -20.87
C GLN A 267 -8.13 -4.52 -20.29
N MET A 268 -8.55 -4.10 -19.11
CA MET A 268 -9.73 -4.61 -18.42
C MET A 268 -10.84 -3.57 -18.40
N VAL A 269 -12.03 -3.98 -18.83
CA VAL A 269 -13.25 -3.17 -18.74
C VAL A 269 -13.92 -3.44 -17.40
N ASP A 270 -14.29 -2.41 -16.69
CA ASP A 270 -15.14 -2.52 -15.51
C ASP A 270 -16.57 -2.89 -15.95
N ASN A 271 -17.01 -4.10 -15.60
CA ASN A 271 -18.29 -4.65 -16.02
C ASN A 271 -19.50 -3.93 -15.43
N MET A 272 -19.35 -3.19 -14.35
CA MET A 272 -20.47 -2.48 -13.72
C MET A 272 -20.85 -1.21 -14.50
N ASN A 273 -19.87 -0.47 -14.96
CA ASN A 273 -20.06 0.84 -15.61
C ASN A 273 -19.56 0.87 -17.05
N ARG A 274 -19.04 -0.24 -17.58
CA ARG A 274 -18.42 -0.36 -18.91
C ARG A 274 -17.36 0.71 -19.15
N SER A 275 -16.61 1.01 -18.11
CA SER A 275 -15.56 2.01 -18.14
C SER A 275 -14.18 1.36 -18.17
N ILE A 276 -13.23 2.11 -18.72
CA ILE A 276 -11.84 1.70 -18.86
C ILE A 276 -10.98 2.78 -18.23
N LYS A 277 -9.97 2.38 -17.47
CA LYS A 277 -9.02 3.32 -16.89
C LYS A 277 -7.96 3.70 -17.90
N VAL A 278 -7.71 4.98 -18.01
CA VAL A 278 -6.71 5.57 -18.91
C VAL A 278 -5.69 6.31 -18.08
N TYR A 279 -4.42 6.04 -18.30
CA TYR A 279 -3.33 6.65 -17.57
C TYR A 279 -2.57 7.63 -18.45
N ALA A 280 -2.45 8.87 -18.00
CA ALA A 280 -1.72 9.92 -18.70
C ALA A 280 -0.68 10.57 -17.80
N ARG A 281 0.49 10.86 -18.35
CA ARG A 281 1.59 11.55 -17.68
C ARG A 281 1.34 13.04 -17.73
N ILE A 282 1.36 13.70 -16.59
CA ILE A 282 1.29 15.15 -16.51
C ILE A 282 2.63 15.73 -16.96
N THR A 283 2.61 16.61 -17.97
CA THR A 283 3.82 17.22 -18.52
C THR A 283 4.33 18.40 -17.70
N GLN A 284 3.42 19.07 -16.98
CA GLN A 284 3.73 20.21 -16.11
C GLN A 284 3.25 19.89 -14.69
N ALA A 285 4.14 19.35 -13.85
CA ALA A 285 3.81 19.07 -12.45
C ALA A 285 3.67 20.37 -11.66
N CYS A 286 2.63 20.47 -10.84
CA CYS A 286 2.40 21.55 -9.90
C CYS A 286 2.60 21.05 -8.46
N PRO A 287 3.33 21.76 -7.59
CA PRO A 287 3.54 21.36 -6.20
C PRO A 287 2.24 21.18 -5.41
N ASN A 288 1.17 21.85 -5.84
CA ASN A 288 -0.14 21.82 -5.21
C ASN A 288 -0.95 20.57 -5.57
N PHE A 289 -0.51 19.74 -6.52
CA PHE A 289 -1.18 18.50 -6.85
C PHE A 289 -1.14 17.53 -5.68
N ARG A 290 -2.30 16.94 -5.41
CA ARG A 290 -2.46 15.91 -4.38
C ARG A 290 -3.20 14.71 -4.98
N PRO A 291 -2.83 13.49 -4.62
CA PRO A 291 -3.59 12.31 -4.98
C PRO A 291 -5.06 12.45 -4.57
N GLY A 292 -5.97 12.00 -5.42
CA GLY A 292 -7.41 12.11 -5.20
C GLY A 292 -8.06 13.41 -5.69
N MET A 293 -7.31 14.42 -6.17
CA MET A 293 -7.92 15.60 -6.78
C MET A 293 -8.65 15.24 -8.06
N TYR A 294 -9.90 15.69 -8.18
CA TYR A 294 -10.72 15.48 -9.36
C TYR A 294 -10.28 16.39 -10.51
N VAL A 295 -10.30 15.81 -11.71
CA VAL A 295 -9.93 16.49 -12.95
C VAL A 295 -10.98 16.25 -14.04
N SER A 296 -11.10 17.22 -14.93
CA SER A 296 -11.81 17.08 -16.20
C SER A 296 -10.81 17.32 -17.33
N ALA A 297 -10.68 16.34 -18.22
CA ALA A 297 -9.71 16.33 -19.31
C ALA A 297 -10.42 16.27 -20.67
N GLN A 298 -9.83 16.89 -21.67
CA GLN A 298 -10.31 16.83 -23.06
C GLN A 298 -9.11 16.41 -23.94
N ILE A 299 -9.39 15.59 -24.96
CA ILE A 299 -8.40 15.28 -25.98
C ILE A 299 -8.10 16.54 -26.77
N THR A 300 -6.83 16.84 -26.93
CA THR A 300 -6.35 17.90 -27.80
C THR A 300 -5.62 17.25 -28.95
N ASP A 301 -6.03 17.58 -30.19
CA ASP A 301 -5.30 17.13 -31.37
C ASP A 301 -3.83 17.57 -31.28
N LYS A 302 -2.92 16.67 -31.57
CA LYS A 302 -1.48 17.00 -31.67
C LYS A 302 -1.36 18.17 -32.65
N LYS A 303 -1.00 19.36 -32.17
CA LYS A 303 -0.45 20.36 -33.07
C LYS A 303 0.83 19.77 -33.66
N HIS A 304 0.78 19.48 -34.97
CA HIS A 304 1.96 19.19 -35.76
C HIS A 304 2.97 20.34 -35.69
#